data_8148fa9d61920baa53b8eea049762676
#
_entry.id   8148fa9d61920baa53b8eea049762676
#
_cell.length_a   1.000
_cell.length_b   1.000
_cell.length_c   1.000
_cell.angle_alpha   90.00
_cell.angle_beta   90.00
_cell.angle_gamma   90.00
#
_symmetry.space_group_name_H-M   'P 1'
#
loop_
_entity.id
_entity.type
_entity.pdbx_description
1 polymer ?
#
loop_
_entity_poly.entity_id
_entity_poly.type
_entity_poly.pdbx_seq_one_letter_code
_entity_poly.pdbx_strand_id
1 'polypeptide(L)'
;KERFRVGAQLGITIEFDDDEGQFWTLSNLLDGVRSFDEVVTEMKRKYPELTVKDIEEGIDFLNDEGLIEETFPGRMIEDRYLANVNYFSRYCKADDDTFEIQEKINNLKILLLGLGGGGSNILTLLAGLGPKTIRMVDYDRVETSNLGRQLLYREADIGEKKTVVAKRAI
;
A
#
# COMPACT_ATOMS: atom_id res chain seq x y z
N LYS A 1 -30.82 -2.64 -14.47
CA LYS A 1 -29.38 -2.56 -14.74
C LYS A 1 -28.64 -3.00 -13.50
N GLU A 2 -27.95 -4.09 -13.60
CA GLU A 2 -27.04 -4.49 -12.54
C GLU A 2 -25.74 -3.71 -12.70
N ARG A 3 -25.19 -3.24 -11.59
CA ARG A 3 -23.95 -2.48 -11.55
C ARG A 3 -22.90 -3.27 -10.80
N PHE A 4 -21.74 -3.31 -11.39
CA PHE A 4 -20.56 -3.88 -10.78
C PHE A 4 -19.70 -2.77 -10.18
N ARG A 5 -19.37 -2.90 -8.90
CA ARG A 5 -18.52 -1.95 -8.19
C ARG A 5 -17.28 -2.65 -7.69
N VAL A 6 -16.12 -2.12 -8.05
CA VAL A 6 -14.81 -2.58 -7.58
C VAL A 6 -14.13 -1.50 -6.77
N GLY A 7 -13.48 -1.90 -5.69
CA GLY A 7 -12.78 -1.01 -4.77
C GLY A 7 -13.64 -0.58 -3.59
N ALA A 8 -13.07 -0.69 -2.40
CA ALA A 8 -13.71 -0.32 -1.13
C ALA A 8 -13.21 1.01 -0.57
N GLN A 9 -12.24 1.67 -1.22
CA GLN A 9 -11.59 2.87 -0.71
C GLN A 9 -12.07 4.13 -1.42
N LEU A 10 -12.23 5.20 -0.65
CA LEU A 10 -12.52 6.55 -1.18
C LEU A 10 -11.49 6.94 -2.25
N GLY A 11 -11.97 7.22 -3.46
CA GLY A 11 -11.13 7.64 -4.60
C GLY A 11 -10.61 6.52 -5.50
N ILE A 12 -10.92 5.24 -5.21
CA ILE A 12 -10.61 4.08 -6.06
C ILE A 12 -11.83 3.17 -6.13
N THR A 13 -13.00 3.75 -6.24
CA THR A 13 -14.20 2.97 -6.51
C THR A 13 -14.62 3.26 -7.93
N ILE A 14 -14.60 2.24 -8.77
CA ILE A 14 -15.12 2.30 -10.13
C ILE A 14 -16.43 1.54 -10.14
N GLU A 15 -17.42 2.15 -10.76
CA GLU A 15 -18.75 1.57 -10.95
C GLU A 15 -19.07 1.59 -12.44
N PHE A 16 -19.41 0.44 -12.99
CA PHE A 16 -19.80 0.31 -14.38
C PHE A 16 -20.97 -0.65 -14.54
N ASP A 17 -21.68 -0.51 -15.66
CA ASP A 17 -22.81 -1.39 -15.97
C ASP A 17 -22.28 -2.80 -16.32
N ASP A 18 -22.84 -3.82 -15.69
CA ASP A 18 -22.50 -5.25 -15.91
C ASP A 18 -23.80 -6.04 -15.99
N ASP A 19 -24.64 -5.68 -16.96
CA ASP A 19 -26.01 -6.19 -17.09
C ASP A 19 -26.07 -7.73 -17.23
N GLU A 20 -25.02 -8.35 -17.77
CA GLU A 20 -24.90 -9.80 -17.95
C GLU A 20 -24.03 -10.49 -16.89
N GLY A 21 -23.39 -9.74 -16.02
CA GLY A 21 -22.52 -10.25 -14.94
C GLY A 21 -21.19 -10.83 -15.43
N GLN A 22 -20.72 -10.37 -16.60
CA GLN A 22 -19.47 -10.85 -17.21
C GLN A 22 -18.25 -10.40 -16.43
N PHE A 23 -18.16 -9.10 -16.07
CA PHE A 23 -17.07 -8.57 -15.26
C PHE A 23 -17.08 -9.12 -13.84
N TRP A 24 -18.25 -9.27 -13.23
CA TRP A 24 -18.38 -9.95 -11.94
C TRP A 24 -17.82 -11.37 -11.98
N THR A 25 -18.14 -12.12 -13.04
CA THR A 25 -17.66 -13.49 -13.20
C THR A 25 -16.17 -13.53 -13.46
N LEU A 26 -15.66 -12.67 -14.35
CA LEU A 26 -14.24 -12.54 -14.66
C LEU A 26 -13.43 -12.23 -13.40
N SER A 27 -13.84 -11.21 -12.62
CA SER A 27 -13.16 -10.82 -11.40
C SER A 27 -13.08 -11.94 -10.35
N ASN A 28 -14.11 -12.79 -10.26
CA ASN A 28 -14.09 -13.95 -9.36
C ASN A 28 -13.22 -15.11 -9.87
N LEU A 29 -12.94 -15.16 -11.15
CA LEU A 29 -12.06 -16.17 -11.74
C LEU A 29 -10.58 -15.76 -11.66
N LEU A 30 -10.29 -14.48 -11.57
CA LEU A 30 -8.94 -13.92 -11.39
C LEU A 30 -8.51 -14.03 -9.90
N ASP A 31 -8.43 -15.24 -9.39
CA ASP A 31 -8.16 -15.57 -7.98
C ASP A 31 -6.67 -15.81 -7.67
N GLY A 32 -5.79 -15.63 -8.68
CA GLY A 32 -4.37 -15.87 -8.57
C GLY A 32 -3.95 -17.35 -8.54
N VAL A 33 -4.89 -18.27 -8.73
CA VAL A 33 -4.65 -19.73 -8.76
C VAL A 33 -4.86 -20.29 -10.16
N ARG A 34 -5.86 -19.77 -10.86
CA ARG A 34 -6.21 -20.23 -12.21
C ARG A 34 -5.26 -19.67 -13.25
N SER A 35 -4.89 -20.53 -14.20
CA SER A 35 -4.22 -20.10 -15.43
C SER A 35 -5.18 -19.34 -16.34
N PHE A 36 -4.63 -18.56 -17.28
CA PHE A 36 -5.43 -17.84 -18.29
C PHE A 36 -6.34 -18.80 -19.08
N ASP A 37 -5.83 -19.97 -19.49
CA ASP A 37 -6.62 -20.96 -20.23
C ASP A 37 -7.80 -21.49 -19.41
N GLU A 38 -7.64 -21.66 -18.11
CA GLU A 38 -8.72 -22.05 -17.20
C GLU A 38 -9.76 -20.95 -17.07
N VAL A 39 -9.33 -19.69 -16.94
CA VAL A 39 -10.22 -18.52 -16.92
C VAL A 39 -11.04 -18.45 -18.22
N VAL A 40 -10.37 -18.56 -19.38
CA VAL A 40 -11.04 -18.59 -20.69
C VAL A 40 -12.06 -19.71 -20.78
N THR A 41 -11.70 -20.92 -20.32
CA THR A 41 -12.59 -22.09 -20.35
C THR A 41 -13.85 -21.85 -19.55
N GLU A 42 -13.70 -21.34 -18.31
CA GLU A 42 -14.84 -21.09 -17.42
C GLU A 42 -15.70 -19.91 -17.92
N MET A 43 -15.09 -18.86 -18.44
CA MET A 43 -15.82 -17.73 -19.05
C MET A 43 -16.65 -18.19 -20.22
N LYS A 44 -16.07 -18.93 -21.17
CA LYS A 44 -16.79 -19.45 -22.37
C LYS A 44 -17.84 -20.51 -22.01
N ARG A 45 -17.67 -21.24 -20.92
CA ARG A 45 -18.69 -22.17 -20.44
C ARG A 45 -19.95 -21.42 -20.00
N LYS A 46 -19.80 -20.26 -19.38
CA LYS A 46 -20.92 -19.45 -18.88
C LYS A 46 -21.45 -18.47 -19.94
N TYR A 47 -20.57 -17.93 -20.77
CA TYR A 47 -20.84 -16.95 -21.82
C TYR A 47 -20.27 -17.44 -23.15
N PRO A 48 -20.98 -18.36 -23.87
CA PRO A 48 -20.45 -18.99 -25.08
C PRO A 48 -20.19 -18.03 -26.25
N GLU A 49 -20.82 -16.86 -26.20
CA GLU A 49 -20.68 -15.80 -27.21
C GLU A 49 -19.35 -15.07 -27.14
N LEU A 50 -18.68 -15.07 -25.97
CA LEU A 50 -17.40 -14.38 -25.80
C LEU A 50 -16.29 -15.08 -26.56
N THR A 51 -15.46 -14.28 -27.23
CA THR A 51 -14.21 -14.75 -27.83
C THR A 51 -13.09 -14.68 -26.80
N VAL A 52 -11.96 -15.33 -27.08
CA VAL A 52 -10.74 -15.21 -26.25
C VAL A 52 -10.32 -13.75 -26.15
N LYS A 53 -10.40 -13.02 -27.26
CA LYS A 53 -10.04 -11.61 -27.36
C LYS A 53 -10.91 -10.72 -26.46
N ASP A 54 -12.20 -10.98 -26.37
CA ASP A 54 -13.09 -10.22 -25.49
C ASP A 54 -12.71 -10.40 -24.03
N ILE A 55 -12.26 -11.60 -23.65
CA ILE A 55 -11.79 -11.91 -22.29
C ILE A 55 -10.45 -11.22 -22.01
N GLU A 56 -9.50 -11.23 -22.96
CA GLU A 56 -8.24 -10.50 -22.89
C GLU A 56 -8.48 -9.00 -22.72
N GLU A 57 -9.34 -8.40 -23.57
CA GLU A 57 -9.70 -6.97 -23.48
C GLU A 57 -10.34 -6.64 -22.10
N GLY A 58 -11.13 -7.56 -21.56
CA GLY A 58 -11.70 -7.41 -20.21
C GLY A 58 -10.65 -7.42 -19.10
N ILE A 59 -9.63 -8.28 -19.20
CA ILE A 59 -8.50 -8.33 -18.26
C ILE A 59 -7.65 -7.07 -18.42
N ASP A 60 -7.34 -6.66 -19.64
CA ASP A 60 -6.58 -5.44 -19.92
C ASP A 60 -7.28 -4.21 -19.35
N PHE A 61 -8.61 -4.12 -19.49
CA PHE A 61 -9.39 -3.06 -18.88
C PHE A 61 -9.25 -3.04 -17.35
N LEU A 62 -9.39 -4.20 -16.69
CA LEU A 62 -9.24 -4.28 -15.23
C LEU A 62 -7.82 -3.91 -14.78
N ASN A 63 -6.80 -4.26 -15.57
CA ASN A 63 -5.41 -3.90 -15.31
C ASN A 63 -5.13 -2.40 -15.50
N ASP A 64 -5.63 -1.81 -16.57
CA ASP A 64 -5.44 -0.38 -16.85
C ASP A 64 -6.11 0.51 -15.80
N GLU A 65 -7.24 0.05 -15.27
CA GLU A 65 -7.94 0.73 -14.15
C GLU A 65 -7.33 0.41 -12.78
N GLY A 66 -6.27 -0.42 -12.71
CA GLY A 66 -5.60 -0.79 -11.45
C GLY A 66 -6.49 -1.61 -10.51
N LEU A 67 -7.39 -2.43 -11.05
CA LEU A 67 -8.35 -3.23 -10.30
C LEU A 67 -7.90 -4.67 -10.04
N ILE A 68 -6.84 -5.09 -10.68
CA ILE A 68 -6.20 -6.39 -10.48
C ILE A 68 -4.72 -6.21 -10.17
N GLU A 69 -4.14 -7.19 -9.50
CA GLU A 69 -2.71 -7.24 -9.17
C GLU A 69 -2.18 -8.64 -9.37
N GLU A 70 -0.90 -8.77 -9.67
CA GLU A 70 -0.23 -10.07 -9.78
C GLU A 70 -0.09 -10.71 -8.40
N THR A 71 -0.24 -12.02 -8.34
CA THR A 71 0.08 -12.78 -7.12
C THR A 71 1.54 -13.22 -7.16
N PHE A 72 2.28 -12.94 -6.08
CA PHE A 72 3.67 -13.34 -5.93
C PHE A 72 3.80 -14.49 -4.91
N PRO A 73 3.62 -15.77 -5.35
CA PRO A 73 3.67 -16.92 -4.46
C PRO A 73 5.01 -16.98 -3.71
N GLY A 74 4.96 -17.12 -2.39
CA GLY A 74 6.15 -17.19 -1.55
C GLY A 74 6.75 -15.83 -1.16
N ARG A 75 6.24 -14.73 -1.66
CA ARG A 75 6.57 -13.40 -1.12
C ARG A 75 5.87 -13.23 0.23
N MET A 76 6.65 -12.93 1.23
CA MET A 76 6.14 -12.62 2.57
C MET A 76 6.64 -11.25 3.01
N ILE A 77 5.77 -10.50 3.61
CA ILE A 77 6.12 -9.25 4.26
C ILE A 77 5.59 -9.30 5.69
N GLU A 78 6.26 -8.58 6.61
CA GLU A 78 5.75 -8.46 7.97
C GLU A 78 4.38 -7.77 7.94
N ASP A 79 3.42 -8.29 8.71
CA ASP A 79 2.03 -7.80 8.78
C ASP A 79 1.94 -6.30 9.03
N ARG A 80 2.92 -5.74 9.76
CA ARG A 80 3.00 -4.30 10.02
C ARG A 80 3.12 -3.43 8.77
N TYR A 81 3.58 -3.98 7.65
CA TYR A 81 3.77 -3.27 6.39
C TYR A 81 2.67 -3.56 5.35
N LEU A 82 1.73 -4.43 5.64
CA LEU A 82 0.63 -4.75 4.72
C LEU A 82 -0.14 -3.50 4.27
N ALA A 83 -0.39 -2.58 5.21
CA ALA A 83 -1.07 -1.32 4.87
C ALA A 83 -0.26 -0.44 3.92
N ASN A 84 1.08 -0.48 4.02
CA ASN A 84 1.96 0.25 3.10
C ASN A 84 1.94 -0.39 1.72
N VAL A 85 2.06 -1.72 1.63
CA VAL A 85 2.01 -2.46 0.36
C VAL A 85 0.69 -2.20 -0.34
N ASN A 86 -0.44 -2.32 0.37
CA ASN A 86 -1.77 -2.03 -0.16
C ASN A 86 -1.94 -0.55 -0.59
N TYR A 87 -1.24 0.37 0.04
CA TYR A 87 -1.23 1.77 -0.41
C TYR A 87 -0.42 1.93 -1.69
N PHE A 88 0.75 1.29 -1.78
CA PHE A 88 1.64 1.40 -2.94
C PHE A 88 1.12 0.64 -4.16
N SER A 89 0.39 -0.47 -3.98
CA SER A 89 -0.22 -1.23 -5.08
C SER A 89 -1.12 -0.37 -5.96
N ARG A 90 -1.69 0.71 -5.41
CA ARG A 90 -2.50 1.68 -6.16
C ARG A 90 -1.75 2.40 -7.29
N TYR A 91 -0.44 2.38 -7.26
CA TYR A 91 0.44 3.01 -8.25
C TYR A 91 1.18 1.99 -9.11
N CYS A 92 0.86 0.70 -8.92
CA CYS A 92 1.42 -0.42 -9.65
C CYS A 92 0.41 -0.91 -10.70
N LYS A 93 0.93 -1.45 -11.81
CA LYS A 93 0.16 -2.28 -12.74
C LYS A 93 0.26 -3.74 -12.31
N ALA A 94 -0.55 -4.62 -12.94
CA ALA A 94 -0.57 -6.04 -12.60
C ALA A 94 0.83 -6.70 -12.67
N ASP A 95 1.68 -6.29 -13.61
CA ASP A 95 3.04 -6.83 -13.80
C ASP A 95 4.05 -6.29 -12.79
N ASP A 96 3.70 -5.26 -12.00
CA ASP A 96 4.60 -4.63 -11.04
C ASP A 96 4.61 -5.44 -9.73
N ASP A 97 5.81 -5.72 -9.21
CA ASP A 97 5.97 -6.30 -7.88
C ASP A 97 5.63 -5.26 -6.79
N THR A 98 4.43 -5.33 -6.25
CA THR A 98 3.94 -4.41 -5.21
C THR A 98 4.77 -4.41 -3.93
N PHE A 99 5.49 -5.51 -3.66
CA PHE A 99 6.39 -5.63 -2.51
C PHE A 99 7.72 -4.91 -2.71
N GLU A 100 8.16 -4.70 -3.96
CA GLU A 100 9.46 -4.10 -4.28
C GLU A 100 9.61 -2.69 -3.69
N ILE A 101 8.52 -1.90 -3.67
CA ILE A 101 8.52 -0.55 -3.11
C ILE A 101 8.82 -0.61 -1.61
N GLN A 102 8.16 -1.51 -0.88
CA GLN A 102 8.41 -1.69 0.55
C GLN A 102 9.82 -2.22 0.82
N GLU A 103 10.34 -3.13 0.00
CA GLU A 103 11.71 -3.62 0.11
C GLU A 103 12.74 -2.50 -0.12
N LYS A 104 12.50 -1.61 -1.09
CA LYS A 104 13.33 -0.42 -1.30
C LYS A 104 13.31 0.48 -0.07
N ILE A 105 12.13 0.71 0.52
CA ILE A 105 11.99 1.50 1.75
C ILE A 105 12.75 0.84 2.89
N ASN A 106 12.61 -0.47 3.08
CA ASN A 106 13.30 -1.23 4.12
C ASN A 106 14.83 -1.18 3.99
N ASN A 107 15.37 -0.85 2.82
CA ASN A 107 16.80 -0.69 2.60
C ASN A 107 17.29 0.76 2.73
N LEU A 108 16.39 1.74 2.91
CA LEU A 108 16.77 3.15 3.02
C LEU A 108 17.57 3.43 4.29
N LYS A 109 18.51 4.35 4.15
CA LYS A 109 19.24 4.98 5.27
C LYS A 109 18.90 6.46 5.25
N ILE A 110 18.23 6.93 6.27
CA ILE A 110 17.71 8.29 6.36
C ILE A 110 18.53 9.10 7.36
N LEU A 111 18.85 10.34 7.01
CA LEU A 111 19.39 11.33 7.93
C LEU A 111 18.31 12.40 8.17
N LEU A 112 17.84 12.50 9.40
CA LEU A 112 16.86 13.49 9.82
C LEU A 112 17.56 14.61 10.61
N LEU A 113 17.49 15.82 10.10
CA LEU A 113 18.04 17.00 10.72
C LEU A 113 16.96 17.80 11.42
N GLY A 114 17.06 17.89 12.75
CA GLY A 114 16.11 18.58 13.62
C GLY A 114 14.97 17.68 14.10
N LEU A 115 14.69 17.74 15.40
CA LEU A 115 13.64 17.00 16.10
C LEU A 115 12.66 17.96 16.80
N GLY A 116 12.44 19.13 16.18
CA GLY A 116 11.43 20.07 16.61
C GLY A 116 10.01 19.62 16.21
N GLY A 117 9.06 20.56 16.12
CA GLY A 117 7.65 20.25 15.81
C GLY A 117 7.46 19.43 14.53
N GLY A 118 8.09 19.81 13.41
CA GLY A 118 8.06 19.06 12.16
C GLY A 118 8.85 17.75 12.23
N GLY A 119 10.11 17.82 12.64
CA GLY A 119 11.01 16.67 12.62
C GLY A 119 10.58 15.53 13.54
N SER A 120 10.04 15.82 14.73
CA SER A 120 9.54 14.77 15.64
C SER A 120 8.33 14.03 15.07
N ASN A 121 7.42 14.74 14.40
CA ASN A 121 6.26 14.12 13.77
C ASN A 121 6.67 13.30 12.53
N ILE A 122 7.56 13.86 11.68
CA ILE A 122 8.09 13.16 10.51
C ILE A 122 8.84 11.90 10.95
N LEU A 123 9.61 11.93 12.04
CA LEU A 123 10.30 10.77 12.58
C LEU A 123 9.35 9.60 12.86
N THR A 124 8.22 9.89 13.49
CA THR A 124 7.21 8.87 13.80
C THR A 124 6.64 8.22 12.53
N LEU A 125 6.34 9.04 11.52
CA LEU A 125 5.86 8.55 10.22
C LEU A 125 6.93 7.72 9.49
N LEU A 126 8.17 8.19 9.47
CA LEU A 126 9.29 7.48 8.86
C LEU A 126 9.56 6.14 9.55
N ALA A 127 9.46 6.08 10.88
CA ALA A 127 9.62 4.84 11.63
C ALA A 127 8.55 3.81 11.25
N GLY A 128 7.30 4.26 11.04
CA GLY A 128 6.20 3.42 10.56
C GLY A 128 6.43 2.83 9.17
N LEU A 129 7.15 3.53 8.29
CA LEU A 129 7.52 3.02 6.97
C LEU A 129 8.59 1.91 7.01
N GLY A 130 9.36 1.80 8.10
CA GLY A 130 10.33 0.74 8.32
C GLY A 130 11.66 0.84 7.56
N PRO A 131 12.29 2.02 7.43
CA PRO A 131 13.60 2.12 6.81
C PRO A 131 14.67 1.41 7.65
N LYS A 132 15.72 0.92 7.00
CA LYS A 132 16.83 0.22 7.65
C LYS A 132 17.49 1.01 8.77
N THR A 133 17.61 2.31 8.61
CA THR A 133 18.28 3.18 9.58
C THR A 133 17.73 4.59 9.48
N ILE A 134 17.39 5.19 10.63
CA ILE A 134 17.15 6.62 10.76
C ILE A 134 18.24 7.18 11.66
N ARG A 135 19.11 8.03 11.12
CA ARG A 135 20.09 8.78 11.89
C ARG A 135 19.53 10.18 12.18
N MET A 136 19.48 10.54 13.44
CA MET A 136 18.89 11.81 13.90
C MET A 136 19.98 12.76 14.39
N VAL A 137 19.86 14.03 14.05
CA VAL A 137 20.74 15.11 14.54
C VAL A 137 19.86 16.23 15.07
N ASP A 138 20.04 16.51 16.35
CA ASP A 138 19.45 17.65 17.06
C ASP A 138 20.32 17.97 18.29
N TYR A 139 20.55 19.23 18.57
CA TYR A 139 21.38 19.65 19.73
C TYR A 139 20.54 20.04 20.94
N ASP A 140 19.22 20.21 20.78
CA ASP A 140 18.32 20.68 21.81
C ASP A 140 18.02 19.62 22.87
N ARG A 141 17.52 20.16 23.99
CA ARG A 141 16.85 19.39 25.02
C ARG A 141 15.34 19.56 24.96
N VAL A 142 14.62 18.64 25.57
CA VAL A 142 13.17 18.77 25.71
C VAL A 142 12.87 19.86 26.74
N GLU A 143 11.98 20.76 26.40
CA GLU A 143 11.51 21.86 27.22
C GLU A 143 9.99 21.81 27.36
N THR A 144 9.45 22.38 28.44
CA THR A 144 7.99 22.48 28.66
C THR A 144 7.29 23.15 27.48
N SER A 145 7.93 24.19 26.89
CA SER A 145 7.40 24.91 25.71
C SER A 145 7.25 24.04 24.47
N ASN A 146 7.89 22.88 24.43
CA ASN A 146 7.83 21.97 23.30
C ASN A 146 6.53 21.12 23.31
N LEU A 147 6.00 20.80 24.48
CA LEU A 147 4.94 19.80 24.68
C LEU A 147 3.63 20.16 23.99
N GLY A 148 3.38 21.44 23.73
CA GLY A 148 2.17 21.89 23.03
C GLY A 148 2.13 21.52 21.55
N ARG A 149 3.27 21.11 20.92
CA ARG A 149 3.35 20.83 19.48
C ARG A 149 4.30 19.70 19.06
N GLN A 150 5.03 19.13 19.99
CA GLN A 150 6.01 18.04 19.75
C GLN A 150 5.52 16.81 20.49
N LEU A 151 4.60 16.07 19.88
CA LEU A 151 3.84 14.97 20.47
C LEU A 151 4.72 13.77 20.89
N LEU A 152 5.93 13.71 20.36
CA LEU A 152 6.90 12.66 20.68
C LEU A 152 7.38 12.72 22.14
N TYR A 153 7.41 13.93 22.73
CA TYR A 153 7.96 14.19 24.05
C TYR A 153 6.89 14.27 25.13
N ARG A 154 7.24 13.89 26.32
CA ARG A 154 6.38 13.90 27.52
C ARG A 154 6.98 14.77 28.62
N GLU A 155 6.21 15.12 29.61
CA GLU A 155 6.68 15.89 30.77
C GLU A 155 7.86 15.22 31.46
N ALA A 156 7.87 13.89 31.54
CA ALA A 156 8.98 13.13 32.14
C ALA A 156 10.31 13.26 31.37
N ASP A 157 10.27 13.71 30.11
CA ASP A 157 11.44 13.85 29.24
C ASP A 157 12.10 15.24 29.36
N ILE A 158 11.51 16.18 30.10
CA ILE A 158 12.01 17.55 30.20
C ILE A 158 13.46 17.53 30.74
N GLY A 159 14.34 18.22 30.00
CA GLY A 159 15.78 18.30 30.28
C GLY A 159 16.63 17.22 29.60
N GLU A 160 16.05 16.15 29.08
CA GLU A 160 16.77 15.15 28.29
C GLU A 160 17.09 15.67 26.86
N LYS A 161 18.14 15.14 26.23
CA LYS A 161 18.43 15.42 24.82
C LYS A 161 17.32 14.88 23.92
N LYS A 162 16.83 15.67 22.98
CA LYS A 162 15.77 15.27 22.03
C LYS A 162 16.13 14.00 21.27
N THR A 163 17.38 13.85 20.84
CA THR A 163 17.86 12.64 20.14
C THR A 163 17.81 11.38 21.00
N VAL A 164 18.02 11.48 22.32
CA VAL A 164 17.95 10.36 23.25
C VAL A 164 16.51 9.92 23.43
N VAL A 165 15.61 10.89 23.70
CA VAL A 165 14.18 10.62 23.86
C VAL A 165 13.60 10.03 22.55
N ALA A 166 13.91 10.66 21.44
CA ALA A 166 13.44 10.21 20.12
C ALA A 166 13.87 8.76 19.81
N LYS A 167 15.13 8.39 20.11
CA LYS A 167 15.63 7.02 19.94
C LYS A 167 14.88 6.00 20.79
N ARG A 168 14.41 6.40 21.99
CA ARG A 168 13.67 5.53 22.90
C ARG A 168 12.21 5.35 22.46
N ALA A 169 11.67 6.33 21.74
CA ALA A 169 10.26 6.39 21.38
C ALA A 169 9.90 5.64 20.10
N ILE A 170 10.89 5.26 19.24
CA ILE A 170 10.68 4.59 17.94
C ILE A 170 11.27 3.20 17.90
#